data_08103eb8a37e887eba16e6959c60405c
#
_entry.id   08103eb8a37e887eba16e6959c60405c
#
_cell.length_a   1.000
_cell.length_b   1.000
_cell.length_c   1.000
_cell.angle_alpha   90.00
_cell.angle_beta   90.00
_cell.angle_gamma   90.00
#
_symmetry.space_group_name_H-M   'P 1'
#
loop_
_entity.id
_entity.type
_entity.pdbx_description
1 polymer ?
#
loop_
_entity_poly.entity_id
_entity_poly.type
_entity_poly.pdbx_seq_one_letter_code
_entity_poly.pdbx_strand_id
1 'polypeptide(L)' 'MKEYIAENVSDLVIDEPTRFERCNIRHCTFNVKCHFDRCNIIECAKTENCECDKSNIIDHEDDQFGEKLISM' A
#
# COMPACT_ATOMS: atom_id res chain seq x y z
N MET A 1 1.92 -18.41 5.72
CA MET A 1 1.66 -17.07 5.22
C MET A 1 1.36 -16.14 6.38
N LYS A 2 1.97 -14.98 6.35
CA LYS A 2 1.75 -14.02 7.41
C LYS A 2 0.51 -13.20 7.15
N GLU A 3 -0.18 -12.78 8.19
CA GLU A 3 -1.38 -11.99 8.03
C GLU A 3 -1.40 -10.81 8.99
N TYR A 4 -1.89 -9.68 8.48
CA TYR A 4 -2.12 -8.50 9.30
C TYR A 4 -3.58 -8.13 9.13
N ILE A 5 -4.28 -7.95 10.23
CA ILE A 5 -5.68 -7.62 10.19
C ILE A 5 -5.94 -6.37 11.00
N ALA A 6 -6.52 -5.37 10.37
CA ALA A 6 -6.89 -4.12 11.03
C ALA A 6 -5.71 -3.46 11.74
N GLU A 7 -4.55 -3.39 11.07
CA GLU A 7 -3.36 -2.83 11.67
C GLU A 7 -2.81 -1.69 10.86
N ASN A 8 -2.01 -0.86 11.50
CA ASN A 8 -1.28 0.20 10.84
C ASN A 8 0.16 -0.24 10.69
N VAL A 9 0.63 -0.26 9.46
CA VAL A 9 1.95 -0.76 9.15
C VAL A 9 2.74 0.31 8.44
N SER A 10 3.98 0.54 8.85
CA SER A 10 4.79 1.54 8.18
C SER A 10 6.26 1.15 8.20
N ASP A 11 6.96 1.61 7.18
CA ASP A 11 8.41 1.45 7.08
C ASP A 11 8.89 0.01 7.17
N LEU A 12 8.15 -0.89 6.55
CA LEU A 12 8.53 -2.29 6.55
C LEU A 12 8.97 -2.74 5.19
N VAL A 13 9.83 -3.76 5.17
CA VAL A 13 10.21 -4.42 3.94
C VAL A 13 9.64 -5.83 4.02
N ILE A 14 8.78 -6.17 3.09
CA ILE A 14 8.09 -7.45 3.12
C ILE A 14 8.76 -8.41 2.17
N ASP A 15 9.36 -9.44 2.73
CA ASP A 15 10.08 -10.44 1.94
C ASP A 15 9.40 -11.78 1.88
N GLU A 16 8.27 -11.94 2.52
CA GLU A 16 7.56 -13.21 2.45
C GLU A 16 6.11 -12.95 2.14
N PRO A 17 5.41 -13.88 1.51
CA PRO A 17 4.01 -13.67 1.15
C PRO A 17 3.19 -13.31 2.38
N THR A 18 2.44 -12.23 2.26
CA THR A 18 1.69 -11.70 3.39
C THR A 18 0.32 -11.25 2.92
N ARG A 19 -0.65 -11.40 3.77
CA ARG A 19 -1.99 -10.94 3.49
C ARG A 19 -2.33 -9.81 4.44
N PHE A 20 -2.88 -8.74 3.89
CA PHE A 20 -3.28 -7.59 4.69
C PHE A 20 -4.77 -7.38 4.53
N GLU A 21 -5.47 -7.21 5.63
CA GLU A 21 -6.89 -7.00 5.59
C GLU A 21 -7.24 -5.78 6.43
N ARG A 22 -7.86 -4.79 5.81
CA ARG A 22 -8.29 -3.56 6.50
C ARG A 22 -7.14 -2.85 7.17
N CYS A 23 -5.99 -2.84 6.52
CA CYS A 23 -4.79 -2.23 7.09
C CYS A 23 -4.50 -0.89 6.45
N ASN A 24 -3.80 -0.05 7.18
CA ASN A 24 -3.24 1.16 6.61
C ASN A 24 -1.75 0.95 6.50
N ILE A 25 -1.25 1.01 5.27
CA ILE A 25 0.13 0.67 4.98
C ILE A 25 0.83 1.86 4.37
N ARG A 26 1.95 2.28 4.95
CA ARG A 26 2.69 3.42 4.47
C ARG A 26 4.16 3.12 4.36
N HIS A 27 4.79 3.64 3.31
CA HIS A 27 6.24 3.58 3.15
C HIS A 27 6.81 2.17 3.28
N CYS A 28 6.10 1.20 2.75
CA CYS A 28 6.57 -0.17 2.79
C CYS A 28 7.05 -0.61 1.42
N THR A 29 7.85 -1.66 1.38
CA THR A 29 8.34 -2.22 0.14
C THR A 29 7.94 -3.68 0.10
N PHE A 30 7.35 -4.09 -1.00
CA PHE A 30 6.89 -5.47 -1.13
C PHE A 30 7.72 -6.19 -2.16
N ASN A 31 8.65 -7.00 -1.69
CA ASN A 31 9.56 -7.73 -2.58
C ASN A 31 8.96 -9.02 -3.11
N VAL A 32 7.85 -9.43 -2.56
CA VAL A 32 7.16 -10.64 -3.02
C VAL A 32 5.70 -10.31 -3.17
N LYS A 33 4.97 -11.20 -3.81
CA LYS A 33 3.55 -10.99 -4.06
C LYS A 33 2.76 -11.07 -2.76
N CYS A 34 2.00 -10.03 -2.49
CA CYS A 34 1.17 -9.98 -1.30
C CYS A 34 -0.27 -9.76 -1.72
N HIS A 35 -1.17 -9.87 -0.76
CA HIS A 35 -2.58 -9.70 -1.03
C HIS A 35 -3.14 -8.63 -0.11
N PHE A 36 -3.86 -7.67 -0.69
CA PHE A 36 -4.46 -6.58 0.07
C PHE A 36 -5.97 -6.63 -0.07
N ASP A 37 -6.67 -6.61 1.05
CA ASP A 37 -8.13 -6.60 1.05
C ASP A 37 -8.60 -5.42 1.86
N ARG A 38 -9.22 -4.45 1.18
CA ARG A 38 -9.76 -3.26 1.84
C ARG A 38 -8.70 -2.47 2.59
N CYS A 39 -7.54 -2.33 1.99
CA CYS A 39 -6.42 -1.64 2.61
C CYS A 39 -6.19 -0.30 1.96
N ASN A 40 -5.53 0.59 2.70
CA ASN A 40 -5.05 1.83 2.14
C ASN A 40 -3.54 1.74 2.10
N ILE A 41 -2.99 1.86 0.90
CA ILE A 41 -1.57 1.70 0.67
C ILE A 41 -1.02 3.01 0.18
N ILE A 42 -0.16 3.64 0.97
CA ILE A 42 0.29 4.99 0.68
C ILE A 42 1.80 5.02 0.54
N GLU A 43 2.25 5.54 -0.59
CA GLU A 43 3.69 5.71 -0.86
C GLU A 43 4.50 4.45 -0.62
N CYS A 44 4.02 3.34 -1.16
CA CYS A 44 4.73 2.08 -1.05
C CYS A 44 5.37 1.71 -2.37
N ALA A 45 6.38 0.86 -2.31
CA ALA A 45 7.11 0.45 -3.50
C ALA A 45 6.76 -0.98 -3.89
N LYS A 46 6.81 -1.24 -5.18
CA LYS A 46 6.63 -2.59 -5.72
C LYS A 46 5.26 -3.16 -5.45
N THR A 47 4.26 -2.30 -5.39
CA THR A 47 2.91 -2.78 -5.16
C THR A 47 2.31 -3.40 -6.41
N GLU A 48 2.88 -3.13 -7.57
CA GLU A 48 2.30 -3.66 -8.80
C GLU A 48 2.35 -5.18 -8.87
N ASN A 49 3.19 -5.81 -8.04
CA ASN A 49 3.26 -7.27 -8.03
C ASN A 49 2.23 -7.88 -7.09
N CYS A 50 1.47 -7.07 -6.39
CA CYS A 50 0.56 -7.57 -5.39
C CYS A 50 -0.87 -7.56 -5.89
N GLU A 51 -1.71 -8.36 -5.27
CA GLU A 51 -3.12 -8.38 -5.61
C GLU A 51 -3.88 -7.48 -4.68
N CYS A 52 -4.70 -6.62 -5.25
CA CYS A 52 -5.46 -5.66 -4.46
C CYS A 52 -6.95 -5.88 -4.69
N ASP A 53 -7.69 -6.02 -3.60
CA ASP A 53 -9.11 -6.22 -3.67
C ASP A 53 -9.78 -5.12 -2.84
N LYS A 54 -10.50 -4.24 -3.52
CA LYS A 54 -11.18 -3.13 -2.84
C LYS A 54 -10.22 -2.27 -2.05
N SER A 55 -8.99 -2.16 -2.52
CA SER A 55 -7.95 -1.40 -1.82
C SER A 55 -7.59 -0.16 -2.60
N ASN A 56 -7.07 0.83 -1.90
CA ASN A 56 -6.63 2.07 -2.51
C ASN A 56 -5.12 2.14 -2.46
N ILE A 57 -4.52 2.42 -3.61
CA ILE A 57 -3.09 2.57 -3.69
C ILE A 57 -2.79 4.01 -4.08
N ILE A 58 -2.09 4.71 -3.22
CA ILE A 58 -1.77 6.10 -3.43
C ILE A 58 -0.26 6.24 -3.48
N ASP A 59 0.26 6.57 -4.65
CA ASP A 59 1.70 6.64 -4.83
C ASP A 59 2.31 7.91 -4.28
N HIS A 60 1.59 9.02 -4.41
CA HIS A 60 2.14 10.30 -3.99
C HIS A 60 1.06 11.09 -3.29
N GLU A 61 1.12 11.08 -2.00
CA GLU A 61 0.10 11.77 -1.24
C GLU A 61 0.03 13.24 -1.55
N ASP A 62 1.16 13.87 -1.57
CA ASP A 62 1.19 15.32 -1.73
C ASP A 62 1.09 15.79 -3.13
N ASP A 63 1.65 15.07 -4.03
CA ASP A 63 1.68 15.50 -5.40
C ASP A 63 0.33 15.72 -5.98
N GLN A 64 -0.59 14.96 -5.54
CA GLN A 64 -1.90 15.06 -6.13
C GLN A 64 -2.49 16.40 -5.99
N PHE A 65 -2.34 16.99 -4.85
CA PHE A 65 -2.92 18.28 -4.68
C PHE A 65 -2.20 19.34 -5.42
N GLY A 66 -0.90 19.35 -5.29
CA GLY A 66 -0.14 20.41 -5.89
C GLY A 66 -0.33 20.46 -7.37
N GLU A 67 -0.19 19.35 -7.98
CA GLU A 67 -0.29 19.35 -9.40
C GLU A 67 -1.63 19.63 -9.92
N LYS A 68 -2.61 19.07 -9.32
CA LYS A 68 -3.92 19.30 -9.83
C LYS A 68 -4.36 20.70 -9.68
N LEU A 69 -3.99 21.32 -8.62
CA LEU A 69 -4.38 22.69 -8.44
C LEU A 69 -3.68 23.59 -9.39
N ILE A 70 -2.46 23.31 -9.64
CA ILE A 70 -1.70 24.16 -10.50
C ILE A 70 -2.06 24.00 -11.95
N SER A 71 -2.35 22.83 -12.33
CA SER A 71 -2.59 22.62 -13.72
C SER A 71 -3.91 23.14 -14.17
N MET A 72 -4.69 23.57 -13.32
CA MET A 72 -5.94 24.14 -13.76
C MET A 72 -5.79 25.40 -14.50
#